data_0eade91763adc4647469c5253c64e05f
#
_entry.id   0eade91763adc4647469c5253c64e05f
#
_cell.length_a   1.000
_cell.length_b   1.000
_cell.length_c   1.000
_cell.angle_alpha   90.00
_cell.angle_beta   90.00
_cell.angle_gamma   90.00
#
_symmetry.space_group_name_H-M   'P 1'
#
loop_
_entity.id
_entity.type
_entity.pdbx_description
1 polymer ?
#
loop_
_entity_poly.entity_id
_entity_poly.type
_entity_poly.pdbx_seq_one_letter_code
_entity_poly.pdbx_strand_id
1 'polypeptide(L)'
;MPKLIWIPESVVEAMLKDASRWHDLETGGTFMGYWSDATVAVITKMIDGGSEAIRTRSSFSPDREWEQSEIDRHYRASGCVDTYIGDWHTHPNAQIGEPSWTDRRCLKTIIRSQEARAPRPIMILLCGGPENWLPHAWVGQLKRRAFLFEGVETTAAMISTYKT
;
A
#
# COMPACT_ATOMS: atom_id res chain seq x y z
N MET A 1 -4.90 6.78 -18.65
CA MET A 1 -4.13 7.93 -18.13
C MET A 1 -3.17 7.46 -17.04
N PRO A 2 -1.95 7.96 -17.00
CA PRO A 2 -1.02 7.63 -15.93
C PRO A 2 -1.60 8.05 -14.57
N LYS A 3 -1.35 7.22 -13.55
CA LYS A 3 -1.72 7.53 -12.17
C LYS A 3 -0.57 8.24 -11.48
N LEU A 4 -0.89 9.19 -10.61
CA LEU A 4 0.08 9.91 -9.81
C LEU A 4 -0.26 9.77 -8.33
N ILE A 5 0.74 9.45 -7.53
CA ILE A 5 0.62 9.32 -6.07
C ILE A 5 1.54 10.35 -5.43
N TRP A 6 0.95 11.28 -4.70
CA TRP A 6 1.68 12.19 -3.83
C TRP A 6 1.88 11.56 -2.45
N ILE A 7 3.11 11.57 -1.95
CA ILE A 7 3.46 10.98 -0.66
C ILE A 7 4.39 11.92 0.11
N PRO A 8 4.18 12.14 1.44
CA PRO A 8 5.09 12.94 2.24
C PRO A 8 6.51 12.35 2.25
N GLU A 9 7.53 13.20 2.18
CA GLU A 9 8.93 12.76 2.33
C GLU A 9 9.12 11.98 3.65
N SER A 10 8.50 12.43 4.73
CA SER A 10 8.53 11.77 6.04
C SER A 10 7.94 10.35 6.02
N VAL A 11 6.92 10.11 5.20
CA VAL A 11 6.34 8.77 5.03
C VAL A 11 7.30 7.86 4.26
N VAL A 12 7.92 8.36 3.20
CA VAL A 12 8.94 7.60 2.45
C VAL A 12 10.09 7.21 3.36
N GLU A 13 10.61 8.14 4.16
CA GLU A 13 11.68 7.88 5.13
C GLU A 13 11.28 6.81 6.15
N ALA A 14 10.06 6.87 6.68
CA ALA A 14 9.54 5.87 7.61
C ALA A 14 9.42 4.48 6.98
N MET A 15 8.95 4.40 5.74
CA MET A 15 8.89 3.14 4.98
C MET A 15 10.28 2.52 4.78
N LEU A 16 11.24 3.32 4.33
CA LEU A 16 12.63 2.87 4.09
C LEU A 16 13.30 2.42 5.39
N LYS A 17 13.06 3.13 6.48
CA LYS A 17 13.57 2.77 7.81
C LYS A 17 13.00 1.45 8.29
N ASP A 18 11.69 1.24 8.17
CA ASP A 18 11.03 -0.01 8.57
C ASP A 18 11.47 -1.17 7.68
N ALA A 19 11.56 -0.97 6.37
CA ALA A 19 12.05 -1.94 5.41
C ALA A 19 13.46 -2.42 5.75
N SER A 20 14.37 -1.49 6.06
CA SER A 20 15.76 -1.80 6.42
C SER A 20 15.88 -2.49 7.77
N ARG A 21 15.04 -2.08 8.74
CA ARG A 21 15.00 -2.70 10.09
C ARG A 21 14.67 -4.18 10.03
N TRP A 22 13.76 -4.57 9.16
CA TRP A 22 13.24 -5.94 9.06
C TRP A 22 13.86 -6.78 7.95
N HIS A 23 14.78 -6.23 7.19
CA HIS A 23 15.50 -7.00 6.19
C HIS A 23 16.26 -8.19 6.85
N ASP A 24 16.11 -9.41 6.37
CA ASP A 24 15.56 -10.06 5.16
C ASP A 24 14.05 -10.45 5.20
N LEU A 25 13.29 -9.99 6.15
CA LEU A 25 11.88 -10.34 6.26
C LEU A 25 11.03 -9.37 5.46
N GLU A 26 9.87 -9.82 4.99
CA GLU A 26 8.86 -8.92 4.48
C GLU A 26 8.25 -8.10 5.63
N THR A 27 8.12 -6.82 5.42
CA THR A 27 7.38 -5.90 6.28
C THR A 27 6.48 -5.02 5.43
N GLY A 28 5.59 -4.29 6.07
CA GLY A 28 4.67 -3.43 5.37
C GLY A 28 3.81 -2.61 6.30
N GLY A 29 2.81 -1.98 5.74
CA GLY A 29 1.86 -1.15 6.46
C GLY A 29 0.75 -0.64 5.55
N THR A 30 -0.01 0.29 6.08
CA THR A 30 -1.23 0.79 5.49
C THR A 30 -1.13 2.29 5.22
N PHE A 31 -1.74 2.75 4.14
CA PHE A 31 -1.82 4.16 3.79
C PHE A 31 -3.19 4.73 4.07
N MET A 32 -3.17 5.92 4.69
CA MET A 32 -4.30 6.82 4.80
C MET A 32 -4.13 8.00 3.86
N GLY A 33 -5.24 8.52 3.35
CA GLY A 33 -5.25 9.65 2.45
C GLY A 33 -6.53 9.71 1.64
N TYR A 34 -6.46 10.26 0.44
CA TYR A 34 -7.63 10.45 -0.42
C TYR A 34 -7.27 10.45 -1.90
N TRP A 35 -8.25 10.20 -2.73
CA TRP A 35 -8.18 10.45 -4.17
C TRP A 35 -8.72 11.85 -4.45
N SER A 36 -7.88 12.74 -4.97
CA SER A 36 -8.31 14.10 -5.37
C SER A 36 -9.14 14.08 -6.67
N ASP A 37 -8.83 13.12 -7.54
CA ASP A 37 -9.59 12.87 -8.76
C ASP A 37 -9.42 11.41 -9.25
N ALA A 38 -9.78 11.14 -10.50
CA ALA A 38 -9.68 9.79 -11.07
C ALA A 38 -8.23 9.31 -11.28
N THR A 39 -7.25 10.21 -11.25
CA THR A 39 -5.85 9.92 -11.62
C THR A 39 -4.85 10.24 -10.53
N VAL A 40 -5.20 11.09 -9.55
CA VAL A 40 -4.30 11.60 -8.52
C VAL A 40 -4.75 11.17 -7.14
N ALA A 41 -3.88 10.50 -6.42
CA ALA A 41 -4.04 10.16 -5.01
C ALA A 41 -3.04 10.93 -4.15
N VAL A 42 -3.43 11.24 -2.92
CA VAL A 42 -2.59 11.88 -1.92
C VAL A 42 -2.53 10.98 -0.68
N ILE A 43 -1.36 10.47 -0.38
CA ILE A 43 -1.07 9.79 0.88
C ILE A 43 -0.75 10.86 1.91
N THR A 44 -1.33 10.79 3.09
CA THR A 44 -1.11 11.73 4.19
C THR A 44 -0.44 11.06 5.37
N LYS A 45 -0.64 9.75 5.54
CA LYS A 45 -0.06 8.99 6.65
C LYS A 45 0.20 7.53 6.26
N MET A 46 1.24 6.97 6.86
CA MET A 46 1.51 5.54 6.89
C MET A 46 1.26 5.01 8.31
N ILE A 47 0.61 3.87 8.39
CA ILE A 47 0.44 3.08 9.61
C ILE A 47 1.34 1.86 9.45
N ASP A 48 2.21 1.62 10.42
CA ASP A 48 3.10 0.45 10.42
C ASP A 48 2.36 -0.86 10.73
N GLY A 49 3.06 -1.97 10.65
CA GLY A 49 2.48 -3.28 10.84
C GLY A 49 2.03 -3.60 12.28
N GLY A 50 2.43 -2.79 13.26
CA GLY A 50 2.16 -3.05 14.69
C GLY A 50 3.11 -4.08 15.32
N SER A 51 3.02 -4.21 16.65
CA SER A 51 3.92 -5.07 17.44
C SER A 51 3.69 -6.56 17.22
N GLU A 52 2.45 -6.96 16.99
CA GLU A 52 2.06 -8.35 16.78
C GLU A 52 2.06 -8.76 15.29
N ALA A 53 2.61 -7.93 14.42
CA ALA A 53 2.73 -8.26 13.00
C ALA A 53 3.59 -9.50 12.78
N ILE A 54 3.15 -10.37 11.89
CA ILE A 54 3.87 -11.59 11.50
C ILE A 54 4.67 -11.31 10.24
N ARG A 55 5.98 -11.46 10.34
CA ARG A 55 6.94 -11.24 9.26
C ARG A 55 7.71 -12.51 8.96
N THR A 56 7.73 -12.90 7.71
CA THR A 56 8.56 -14.00 7.21
C THR A 56 9.36 -13.55 5.99
N ARG A 57 10.18 -14.41 5.43
CA ARG A 57 10.93 -14.09 4.20
C ARG A 57 10.05 -13.95 2.95
N SER A 58 8.82 -14.43 3.01
CA SER A 58 7.91 -14.48 1.85
C SER A 58 6.48 -14.04 2.16
N SER A 59 6.24 -13.48 3.34
CA SER A 59 4.92 -12.99 3.71
C SER A 59 4.97 -11.95 4.83
N PHE A 60 3.98 -11.08 4.81
CA PHE A 60 3.72 -10.09 5.84
C PHE A 60 2.24 -10.09 6.20
N SER A 61 1.93 -10.09 7.49
CA SER A 61 0.58 -9.92 8.01
C SER A 61 0.60 -8.89 9.15
N PRO A 62 -0.14 -7.78 9.03
CA PRO A 62 -0.17 -6.76 10.07
C PRO A 62 -0.87 -7.24 11.33
N ASP A 63 -0.59 -6.56 12.44
CA ASP A 63 -1.40 -6.60 13.64
C ASP A 63 -2.76 -5.92 13.36
N ARG A 64 -3.80 -6.72 13.22
CA ARG A 64 -5.11 -6.24 12.76
C ARG A 64 -5.79 -5.30 13.75
N GLU A 65 -5.61 -5.52 15.04
CA GLU A 65 -6.22 -4.65 16.07
C GLU A 65 -5.53 -3.29 16.07
N TRP A 66 -4.21 -3.28 15.99
CA TRP A 66 -3.42 -2.07 15.84
C TRP A 66 -3.78 -1.30 14.57
N GLU A 67 -3.76 -1.98 13.43
CA GLU A 67 -4.09 -1.40 12.13
C GLU A 67 -5.45 -0.71 12.16
N GLN A 68 -6.49 -1.40 12.62
CA GLN A 68 -7.85 -0.87 12.67
C GLN A 68 -7.96 0.32 13.62
N SER A 69 -7.34 0.23 14.80
CA SER A 69 -7.36 1.33 15.77
C SER A 69 -6.69 2.60 15.24
N GLU A 70 -5.58 2.46 14.52
CA GLU A 70 -4.86 3.57 13.92
C GLU A 70 -5.59 4.17 12.72
N ILE A 71 -6.23 3.35 11.89
CA ILE A 71 -7.11 3.81 10.81
C ILE A 71 -8.23 4.68 11.39
N ASP A 72 -8.94 4.17 12.41
CA ASP A 72 -10.05 4.88 13.04
C ASP A 72 -9.60 6.19 13.70
N ARG A 73 -8.45 6.17 14.36
CA ARG A 73 -7.87 7.36 14.99
C ARG A 73 -7.52 8.43 13.96
N HIS A 74 -6.83 8.06 12.90
CA HIS A 74 -6.43 9.00 11.85
C HIS A 74 -7.63 9.52 11.07
N TYR A 75 -8.59 8.67 10.75
CA TYR A 75 -9.83 9.08 10.09
C TYR A 75 -10.55 10.19 10.87
N ARG A 76 -10.71 10.03 12.18
CA ARG A 76 -11.32 11.06 13.05
C ARG A 76 -10.47 12.32 13.14
N ALA A 77 -9.14 12.16 13.32
CA ALA A 77 -8.22 13.30 13.45
C ALA A 77 -8.15 14.17 12.19
N SER A 78 -8.35 13.57 11.01
CA SER A 78 -8.40 14.29 9.73
C SER A 78 -9.76 14.96 9.44
N GLY A 79 -10.70 14.93 10.36
CA GLY A 79 -12.06 15.42 10.11
C GLY A 79 -12.86 14.52 9.16
N CYS A 80 -12.61 13.22 9.17
CA CYS A 80 -13.24 12.22 8.32
C CYS A 80 -12.94 12.38 6.81
N VAL A 81 -11.81 13.01 6.49
CA VAL A 81 -11.36 13.24 5.10
C VAL A 81 -10.45 12.11 4.62
N ASP A 82 -9.45 11.77 5.43
CA ASP A 82 -8.51 10.71 5.07
C ASP A 82 -9.12 9.34 5.36
N THR A 83 -9.12 8.51 4.34
CA THR A 83 -9.61 7.13 4.43
C THR A 83 -8.47 6.15 4.18
N TYR A 84 -8.69 4.87 4.42
CA TYR A 84 -7.82 3.82 3.92
C TYR A 84 -7.78 3.86 2.39
N ILE A 85 -6.59 3.93 1.80
CA ILE A 85 -6.43 4.00 0.34
C ILE A 85 -5.48 2.94 -0.22
N GLY A 86 -4.86 2.13 0.61
CA GLY A 86 -3.98 1.06 0.14
C GLY A 86 -2.92 0.64 1.14
N ASP A 87 -2.00 -0.17 0.67
CA ASP A 87 -0.95 -0.80 1.47
C ASP A 87 0.41 -0.69 0.81
N TRP A 88 1.44 -0.94 1.58
CA TRP A 88 2.78 -1.17 1.07
C TRP A 88 3.40 -2.40 1.74
N HIS A 89 4.34 -3.03 1.06
CA HIS A 89 5.18 -4.07 1.65
C HIS A 89 6.50 -4.20 0.90
N THR A 90 7.44 -4.89 1.53
CA THR A 90 8.74 -5.15 0.93
C THR A 90 8.76 -6.48 0.18
N HIS A 91 9.54 -6.51 -0.90
CA HIS A 91 10.02 -7.73 -1.54
C HIS A 91 11.55 -7.78 -1.39
N PRO A 92 12.08 -8.29 -0.25
CA PRO A 92 13.50 -8.29 0.02
C PRO A 92 14.28 -9.05 -1.05
N ASN A 93 15.37 -8.42 -1.52
CA ASN A 93 16.27 -8.96 -2.54
C ASN A 93 15.62 -9.17 -3.94
N ALA A 94 14.38 -8.76 -4.14
CA ALA A 94 13.75 -8.81 -5.45
C ALA A 94 14.27 -7.70 -6.38
N GLN A 95 14.41 -8.04 -7.65
CA GLN A 95 14.81 -7.07 -8.69
C GLN A 95 13.63 -6.57 -9.51
N ILE A 96 12.48 -7.28 -9.43
CA ILE A 96 11.27 -6.99 -10.19
C ILE A 96 10.22 -6.43 -9.24
N GLY A 97 9.72 -5.24 -9.54
CA GLY A 97 8.71 -4.55 -8.76
C GLY A 97 7.27 -4.75 -9.26
N GLU A 98 6.97 -5.87 -9.89
CA GLU A 98 5.60 -6.18 -10.33
C GLU A 98 4.83 -6.93 -9.24
N PRO A 99 3.52 -6.64 -9.07
CA PRO A 99 2.68 -7.37 -8.15
C PRO A 99 2.62 -8.86 -8.48
N SER A 100 2.90 -9.69 -7.48
CA SER A 100 2.79 -11.14 -7.57
C SER A 100 1.33 -11.58 -7.71
N TRP A 101 1.12 -12.86 -7.92
CA TRP A 101 -0.24 -13.42 -7.89
C TRP A 101 -0.91 -13.24 -6.52
N THR A 102 -0.15 -13.40 -5.43
CA THR A 102 -0.63 -13.15 -4.06
C THR A 102 -1.02 -11.69 -3.86
N ASP A 103 -0.20 -10.74 -4.34
CA ASP A 103 -0.50 -9.31 -4.26
C ASP A 103 -1.79 -8.96 -5.00
N ARG A 104 -1.98 -9.49 -6.20
CA ARG A 104 -3.21 -9.29 -6.98
C ARG A 104 -4.44 -9.88 -6.28
N ARG A 105 -4.27 -11.00 -5.60
CA ARG A 105 -5.33 -11.62 -4.79
C ARG A 105 -5.66 -10.76 -3.57
N CYS A 106 -4.67 -10.19 -2.89
CA CYS A 106 -4.88 -9.23 -1.80
C CYS A 106 -5.64 -8.00 -2.29
N LEU A 107 -5.21 -7.39 -3.39
CA LEU A 107 -5.92 -6.26 -4.01
C LEU A 107 -7.38 -6.59 -4.31
N LYS A 108 -7.66 -7.79 -4.85
CA LYS A 108 -9.03 -8.23 -5.11
C LYS A 108 -9.87 -8.32 -3.84
N THR A 109 -9.30 -8.83 -2.76
CA THR A 109 -9.96 -8.92 -1.46
C THR A 109 -10.29 -7.52 -0.91
N ILE A 110 -9.34 -6.58 -0.99
CA ILE A 110 -9.53 -5.19 -0.57
C ILE A 110 -10.65 -4.52 -1.36
N ILE A 111 -10.61 -4.62 -2.69
CA ILE A 111 -11.62 -3.98 -3.56
C ILE A 111 -13.03 -4.51 -3.28
N ARG A 112 -13.16 -5.79 -2.94
CA ARG A 112 -14.43 -6.42 -2.62
C ARG A 112 -14.90 -6.19 -1.18
N SER A 113 -14.01 -5.73 -0.31
CA SER A 113 -14.37 -5.43 1.08
C SER A 113 -15.24 -4.17 1.15
N GLN A 114 -16.46 -4.31 1.66
CA GLN A 114 -17.34 -3.18 1.91
C GLN A 114 -16.80 -2.27 3.03
N GLU A 115 -16.06 -2.84 3.96
CA GLU A 115 -15.46 -2.11 5.08
C GLU A 115 -14.28 -1.24 4.62
N ALA A 116 -13.44 -1.75 3.72
CA ALA A 116 -12.28 -1.02 3.22
C ALA A 116 -12.67 0.23 2.39
N ARG A 117 -13.79 0.19 1.68
CA ARG A 117 -14.27 1.28 0.82
C ARG A 117 -13.21 1.81 -0.16
N ALA A 118 -12.33 0.92 -0.60
CA ALA A 118 -11.21 1.25 -1.48
C ALA A 118 -11.37 0.55 -2.85
N PRO A 119 -12.16 1.11 -3.76
CA PRO A 119 -12.38 0.51 -5.08
C PRO A 119 -11.15 0.61 -6.00
N ARG A 120 -10.18 1.43 -5.64
CA ARG A 120 -8.91 1.64 -6.36
C ARG A 120 -7.75 1.68 -5.38
N PRO A 121 -7.45 0.56 -4.70
CA PRO A 121 -6.38 0.53 -3.71
C PRO A 121 -5.01 0.75 -4.36
N ILE A 122 -4.18 1.50 -3.66
CA ILE A 122 -2.77 1.68 -3.98
C ILE A 122 -1.99 0.51 -3.39
N MET A 123 -0.97 0.05 -4.10
CA MET A 123 0.02 -0.87 -3.58
C MET A 123 1.42 -0.35 -3.92
N ILE A 124 2.23 -0.09 -2.91
CA ILE A 124 3.64 0.26 -3.11
C ILE A 124 4.50 -0.93 -2.69
N LEU A 125 5.31 -1.42 -3.63
CA LEU A 125 6.27 -2.49 -3.40
C LEU A 125 7.66 -1.87 -3.25
N LEU A 126 8.34 -2.11 -2.13
CA LEU A 126 9.74 -1.79 -1.95
C LEU A 126 10.58 -3.02 -2.27
N CYS A 127 11.31 -2.97 -3.37
CA CYS A 127 12.15 -4.06 -3.84
C CYS A 127 13.62 -3.75 -3.60
N GLY A 128 14.43 -4.75 -3.28
CA GLY A 128 15.86 -4.61 -3.06
C GLY A 128 16.30 -4.86 -1.62
N GLY A 129 17.09 -3.98 -1.08
CA GLY A 129 17.65 -4.11 0.27
C GLY A 129 18.08 -2.77 0.87
N PRO A 130 18.69 -2.77 2.07
CA PRO A 130 19.03 -1.55 2.81
C PRO A 130 19.83 -0.51 2.03
N GLU A 131 20.66 -0.94 1.09
CA GLU A 131 21.49 -0.04 0.29
C GLU A 131 20.76 0.57 -0.91
N ASN A 132 19.63 -0.01 -1.34
CA ASN A 132 19.00 0.36 -2.61
C ASN A 132 17.52 -0.04 -2.71
N TRP A 133 16.72 0.31 -1.73
CA TRP A 133 15.28 0.13 -1.85
C TRP A 133 14.69 0.93 -3.02
N LEU A 134 13.99 0.25 -3.93
CA LEU A 134 13.32 0.85 -5.08
C LEU A 134 11.80 0.72 -4.92
N PRO A 135 11.07 1.84 -4.83
CA PRO A 135 9.62 1.83 -4.76
C PRO A 135 8.98 1.66 -6.13
N HIS A 136 8.01 0.76 -6.20
CA HIS A 136 7.16 0.54 -7.37
C HIS A 136 5.70 0.69 -6.95
N ALA A 137 4.99 1.64 -7.54
CA ALA A 137 3.62 1.93 -7.18
C ALA A 137 2.63 1.41 -8.22
N TRP A 138 1.55 0.85 -7.72
CA TRP A 138 0.49 0.23 -8.51
C TRP A 138 -0.88 0.67 -7.99
N VAL A 139 -1.84 0.76 -8.90
CA VAL A 139 -3.24 0.96 -8.56
C VAL A 139 -4.03 -0.24 -9.07
N GLY A 140 -4.75 -0.89 -8.14
CA GLY A 140 -5.62 -2.03 -8.46
C GLY A 140 -6.99 -1.57 -8.91
N GLN A 141 -7.59 -2.30 -9.84
CA GLN A 141 -8.96 -2.11 -10.28
C GLN A 141 -9.57 -3.44 -10.71
N LEU A 142 -10.85 -3.67 -10.38
CA LEU A 142 -11.55 -4.83 -10.90
C LEU A 142 -11.77 -4.69 -12.40
N LYS A 143 -11.48 -5.77 -13.12
CA LYS A 143 -11.76 -5.91 -14.54
C LYS A 143 -12.59 -7.15 -14.78
N ARG A 144 -13.76 -6.97 -15.34
CA ARG A 144 -14.57 -8.11 -15.80
C ARG A 144 -14.00 -8.63 -17.11
N ARG A 145 -13.55 -9.87 -17.11
CA ARG A 145 -13.16 -10.61 -18.31
C ARG A 145 -14.25 -11.62 -18.61
N ALA A 146 -14.95 -11.45 -19.73
CA ALA A 146 -16.00 -12.35 -20.21
C ALA A 146 -16.94 -12.91 -19.10
N PHE A 147 -18.12 -13.30 -19.38
CA PHE A 147 -19.28 -13.58 -18.52
C PHE A 147 -19.05 -14.22 -17.12
N LEU A 148 -17.85 -14.74 -16.79
CA LEU A 148 -17.63 -15.55 -15.58
C LEU A 148 -16.35 -15.24 -14.79
N PHE A 149 -15.41 -14.42 -15.28
CA PHE A 149 -14.14 -14.21 -14.60
C PHE A 149 -13.87 -12.74 -14.33
N GLU A 150 -13.80 -12.40 -13.03
CA GLU A 150 -13.40 -11.10 -12.54
C GLU A 150 -11.96 -11.16 -12.05
N GLY A 151 -11.08 -10.40 -12.71
CA GLY A 151 -9.68 -10.27 -12.35
C GLY A 151 -9.37 -8.89 -11.78
N VAL A 152 -8.17 -8.73 -11.25
CA VAL A 152 -7.60 -7.43 -10.91
C VAL A 152 -6.62 -7.02 -11.99
N GLU A 153 -6.85 -5.85 -12.56
CA GLU A 153 -5.87 -5.15 -13.38
C GLU A 153 -5.07 -4.22 -12.48
N THR A 154 -3.75 -4.20 -12.65
CA THR A 154 -2.85 -3.29 -11.95
C THR A 154 -2.26 -2.32 -12.96
N THR A 155 -2.35 -1.03 -12.65
CA THR A 155 -1.76 0.04 -13.46
C THR A 155 -0.60 0.65 -12.69
N ALA A 156 0.57 0.75 -13.32
CA ALA A 156 1.71 1.44 -12.73
C ALA A 156 1.38 2.91 -12.48
N ALA A 157 1.86 3.44 -11.37
CA ALA A 157 1.68 4.83 -10.98
C ALA A 157 3.04 5.51 -10.76
N MET A 158 3.10 6.79 -11.04
CA MET A 158 4.25 7.63 -10.68
C MET A 158 4.14 8.06 -9.22
N ILE A 159 5.28 8.14 -8.54
CA ILE A 159 5.38 8.66 -7.18
C ILE A 159 6.01 10.05 -7.24
N SER A 160 5.39 11.01 -6.56
CA SER A 160 5.96 12.32 -6.29
C SER A 160 5.92 12.59 -4.79
N THR A 161 6.98 13.22 -4.29
CA THR A 161 7.07 13.54 -2.86
C THR A 161 6.71 15.00 -2.58
N TYR A 162 6.28 15.29 -1.36
CA TYR A 162 6.07 16.63 -0.87
C TYR A 162 6.52 16.77 0.58
N LYS A 163 6.86 17.99 0.97
CA LYS A 163 7.23 18.35 2.35
C LYS A 163 5.98 18.69 3.17
N THR A 164 5.93 18.19 4.38
CA THR A 164 4.89 18.50 5.38
C THR A 164 5.47 19.38 6.47
#